data_8a86610b0b00cde6551654196890efb3
#
_entry.id   8a86610b0b00cde6551654196890efb3
#
_cell.length_a   1.000
_cell.length_b   1.000
_cell.length_c   1.000
_cell.angle_alpha   90.00
_cell.angle_beta   90.00
_cell.angle_gamma   90.00
#
_symmetry.space_group_name_H-M   'P 1'
#
loop_
_entity.id
_entity.type
_entity.pdbx_description
1 polymer ?
#
loop_
_entity_poly.entity_id
_entity_poly.type
_entity_poly.pdbx_seq_one_letter_code
_entity_poly.pdbx_strand_id
1 'polypeptide(L)'
;MAKLVSKVYGEALFEVAVDHGNAIRLMNETAELQKILEDNPDFDKLMKHPGIPKQEKLSMVEKVFRGRVSDDLAEFLKIVVTKERYGSLKAIFAYFTELVRESEGMGTAYVSTAVELTKEQKQAVREKLLRTTSYQSFDVYYHVDPTLIGGMVIRVGDRVVDSLSLIHISEPT
;
A
#
# COMPACT_ATOMS: atom_id res chain seq x y z
N MET A 1 15.81 6.90 11.15
CA MET A 1 16.65 6.24 10.11
C MET A 1 15.80 5.43 9.15
N ALA A 2 15.01 4.47 9.63
CA ALA A 2 14.17 3.65 8.75
C ALA A 2 13.17 4.47 7.92
N LYS A 3 12.58 5.52 8.49
CA LYS A 3 11.65 6.39 7.79
C LYS A 3 12.30 7.16 6.65
N LEU A 4 13.54 7.60 6.84
CA LEU A 4 14.28 8.32 5.80
C LEU A 4 14.64 7.39 4.64
N VAL A 5 15.08 6.16 4.96
CA VAL A 5 15.41 5.15 3.95
C VAL A 5 14.18 4.82 3.10
N SER A 6 13.04 4.53 3.74
CA SER A 6 11.82 4.19 3.01
C SER A 6 11.35 5.33 2.13
N LYS A 7 11.47 6.57 2.59
CA LYS A 7 11.12 7.75 1.81
C LYS A 7 12.01 7.91 0.58
N VAL A 8 13.33 7.88 0.76
CA VAL A 8 14.27 8.07 -0.33
C VAL A 8 14.11 7.01 -1.41
N TYR A 9 14.08 5.74 -1.01
CA TYR A 9 13.98 4.64 -1.96
C TYR A 9 12.57 4.51 -2.54
N GLY A 10 11.54 4.77 -1.74
CA GLY A 10 10.17 4.76 -2.22
C GLY A 10 9.91 5.84 -3.26
N GLU A 11 10.43 7.04 -3.03
CA GLU A 11 10.35 8.14 -4.00
C GLU A 11 11.12 7.83 -5.28
N ALA A 12 12.30 7.21 -5.17
CA ALA A 12 13.09 6.83 -6.34
C ALA A 12 12.33 5.82 -7.21
N LEU A 13 11.72 4.82 -6.61
CA LEU A 13 10.92 3.85 -7.35
C LEU A 13 9.70 4.53 -7.99
N PHE A 14 9.07 5.44 -7.27
CA PHE A 14 7.93 6.17 -7.78
C PHE A 14 8.30 7.01 -9.01
N GLU A 15 9.44 7.70 -8.98
CA GLU A 15 9.90 8.48 -10.13
C GLU A 15 10.09 7.60 -11.37
N VAL A 16 10.70 6.43 -11.21
CA VAL A 16 10.88 5.47 -12.30
C VAL A 16 9.51 5.03 -12.83
N ALA A 17 8.57 4.74 -11.93
CA ALA A 17 7.24 4.29 -12.29
C ALA A 17 6.48 5.36 -13.09
N VAL A 18 6.59 6.62 -12.68
CA VAL A 18 5.95 7.74 -13.38
C VAL A 18 6.59 7.94 -14.75
N ASP A 19 7.92 7.94 -14.81
CA ASP A 19 8.64 8.12 -16.07
C ASP A 19 8.31 7.06 -17.11
N HIS A 20 8.11 5.81 -16.66
CA HIS A 20 7.79 4.69 -17.55
C HIS A 20 6.29 4.45 -17.71
N GLY A 21 5.44 5.24 -17.02
CA GLY A 21 4.00 5.12 -17.14
C GLY A 21 3.43 3.80 -16.64
N ASN A 22 4.07 3.17 -15.66
CA ASN A 22 3.69 1.85 -15.17
C ASN A 22 3.51 1.78 -13.64
N ALA A 23 3.09 2.89 -13.03
CA ALA A 23 2.98 2.99 -11.57
C ALA A 23 2.03 1.94 -10.96
N ILE A 24 0.85 1.77 -11.53
CA ILE A 24 -0.12 0.77 -11.03
C ILE A 24 0.45 -0.64 -11.15
N ARG A 25 1.07 -0.94 -12.29
CA ARG A 25 1.67 -2.25 -12.52
C ARG A 25 2.77 -2.55 -11.51
N LEU A 26 3.67 -1.58 -11.29
CA LEU A 26 4.75 -1.75 -10.30
C LEU A 26 4.19 -1.88 -8.89
N MET A 27 3.17 -1.12 -8.55
CA MET A 27 2.52 -1.25 -7.25
C MET A 27 2.00 -2.68 -7.03
N ASN A 28 1.33 -3.24 -8.01
CA ASN A 28 0.81 -4.60 -7.93
C ASN A 28 1.96 -5.63 -7.86
N GLU A 29 3.03 -5.40 -8.62
CA GLU A 29 4.20 -6.28 -8.58
C GLU A 29 4.89 -6.27 -7.21
N THR A 30 5.00 -5.10 -6.56
CA THR A 30 5.58 -5.04 -5.22
C THR A 30 4.75 -5.80 -4.20
N ALA A 31 3.43 -5.74 -4.32
CA ALA A 31 2.53 -6.49 -3.44
C ALA A 31 2.72 -8.01 -3.63
N GLU A 32 2.80 -8.46 -4.87
CA GLU A 32 3.04 -9.87 -5.18
C GLU A 32 4.42 -10.32 -4.69
N LEU A 33 5.43 -9.48 -4.88
CA LEU A 33 6.78 -9.78 -4.42
C LEU A 33 6.84 -9.95 -2.92
N GLN A 34 6.17 -9.07 -2.16
CA GLN A 34 6.13 -9.18 -0.71
C GLN A 34 5.49 -10.49 -0.28
N LYS A 35 4.43 -10.90 -0.96
CA LYS A 35 3.77 -12.16 -0.66
C LYS A 35 4.68 -13.34 -0.93
N ILE A 36 5.42 -13.30 -2.04
CA ILE A 36 6.40 -14.35 -2.37
C ILE A 36 7.47 -14.44 -1.29
N LEU A 37 7.96 -13.30 -0.81
CA LEU A 37 8.97 -13.29 0.24
C LEU A 37 8.43 -13.82 1.57
N GLU A 38 7.19 -13.52 1.91
CA GLU A 38 6.54 -14.07 3.10
C GLU A 38 6.36 -15.58 3.01
N ASP A 39 6.05 -16.09 1.82
CA ASP A 39 5.86 -17.51 1.59
C ASP A 39 7.19 -18.28 1.50
N ASN A 40 8.31 -17.57 1.37
CA ASN A 40 9.65 -18.16 1.24
C ASN A 40 10.61 -17.58 2.27
N PRO A 41 10.39 -17.88 3.56
CA PRO A 41 11.19 -17.28 4.64
C PRO A 41 12.67 -17.64 4.58
N ASP A 42 13.03 -18.78 4.00
CA ASP A 42 14.43 -19.18 3.85
C ASP A 42 15.17 -18.24 2.90
N PHE A 43 14.54 -17.86 1.81
CA PHE A 43 15.11 -16.89 0.88
C PHE A 43 15.31 -15.54 1.54
N ASP A 44 14.30 -15.09 2.30
CA ASP A 44 14.37 -13.83 3.02
C ASP A 44 15.51 -13.82 4.03
N LYS A 45 15.70 -14.94 4.74
CA LYS A 45 16.82 -15.09 5.70
C LYS A 45 18.17 -15.02 4.98
N LEU A 46 18.29 -15.67 3.82
CA LEU A 46 19.53 -15.62 3.05
C LEU A 46 19.86 -14.20 2.64
N MET A 47 18.88 -13.46 2.19
CA MET A 47 19.06 -12.07 1.76
C MET A 47 19.45 -11.14 2.91
N LYS A 48 19.02 -11.47 4.12
CA LYS A 48 19.35 -10.71 5.34
C LYS A 48 20.63 -11.17 6.01
N HIS A 49 21.19 -12.29 5.58
CA HIS A 49 22.34 -12.88 6.27
C HIS A 49 23.63 -12.10 5.97
N PRO A 50 24.32 -11.58 7.00
CA PRO A 50 25.51 -10.75 6.79
C PRO A 50 26.73 -11.54 6.28
N GLY A 51 26.74 -12.86 6.49
CA GLY A 51 27.83 -13.72 6.04
C GLY A 51 27.82 -14.07 4.58
N ILE A 52 26.71 -13.76 3.85
CA ILE A 52 26.64 -14.05 2.43
C ILE A 52 27.16 -12.84 1.64
N PRO A 53 28.13 -13.02 0.75
CA PRO A 53 28.67 -11.91 -0.04
C PRO A 53 27.58 -11.23 -0.88
N LYS A 54 27.73 -9.93 -1.03
CA LYS A 54 26.80 -9.10 -1.80
C LYS A 54 26.63 -9.63 -3.23
N GLN A 55 27.72 -10.06 -3.86
CA GLN A 55 27.67 -10.57 -5.22
C GLN A 55 26.78 -11.82 -5.35
N GLU A 56 26.81 -12.68 -4.35
CA GLU A 56 25.93 -13.85 -4.34
C GLU A 56 24.47 -13.44 -4.19
N LYS A 57 24.19 -12.47 -3.34
CA LYS A 57 22.82 -11.94 -3.18
C LYS A 57 22.31 -11.32 -4.48
N LEU A 58 23.14 -10.54 -5.16
CA LEU A 58 22.78 -9.96 -6.46
C LEU A 58 22.51 -11.03 -7.50
N SER A 59 23.34 -12.08 -7.53
CA SER A 59 23.14 -13.21 -8.44
C SER A 59 21.82 -13.92 -8.15
N MET A 60 21.47 -14.08 -6.88
CA MET A 60 20.19 -14.69 -6.49
C MET A 60 19.00 -13.87 -6.95
N VAL A 61 19.05 -12.55 -6.78
CA VAL A 61 18.01 -11.65 -7.26
C VAL A 61 17.83 -11.80 -8.77
N GLU A 62 18.93 -11.80 -9.51
CA GLU A 62 18.90 -11.95 -10.95
C GLU A 62 18.25 -13.27 -11.38
N LYS A 63 18.64 -14.36 -10.75
CA LYS A 63 18.13 -15.70 -11.10
C LYS A 63 16.67 -15.89 -10.73
N VAL A 64 16.27 -15.37 -9.58
CA VAL A 64 14.91 -15.60 -9.06
C VAL A 64 13.89 -14.67 -9.69
N PHE A 65 14.24 -13.40 -9.86
CA PHE A 65 13.26 -12.38 -10.24
C PHE A 65 13.31 -11.91 -11.68
N ARG A 66 14.47 -12.02 -12.35
CA ARG A 66 14.54 -11.59 -13.76
C ARG A 66 13.59 -12.45 -14.60
N GLY A 67 12.69 -11.79 -15.33
CA GLY A 67 11.68 -12.46 -16.12
C GLY A 67 10.38 -12.79 -15.37
N ARG A 68 10.36 -12.67 -14.04
CA ARG A 68 9.16 -12.87 -13.21
C ARG A 68 8.54 -11.57 -12.77
N VAL A 69 9.36 -10.55 -12.61
CA VAL A 69 8.91 -9.18 -12.36
C VAL A 69 9.43 -8.31 -13.48
N SER A 70 8.93 -7.07 -13.58
CA SER A 70 9.41 -6.14 -14.58
C SER A 70 10.91 -5.85 -14.38
N ASP A 71 11.58 -5.44 -15.45
CA ASP A 71 13.00 -5.09 -15.38
C ASP A 71 13.23 -3.93 -14.40
N ASP A 72 12.30 -2.98 -14.34
CA ASP A 72 12.37 -1.86 -13.40
C ASP A 72 12.45 -2.35 -11.96
N LEU A 73 11.58 -3.29 -11.59
CA LEU A 73 11.57 -3.82 -10.23
C LEU A 73 12.81 -4.68 -9.95
N ALA A 74 13.25 -5.50 -10.91
CA ALA A 74 14.46 -6.32 -10.75
C ALA A 74 15.67 -5.42 -10.53
N GLU A 75 15.83 -4.37 -11.33
CA GLU A 75 16.94 -3.42 -11.16
C GLU A 75 16.87 -2.68 -9.83
N PHE A 76 15.66 -2.30 -9.41
CA PHE A 76 15.47 -1.66 -8.12
C PHE A 76 15.91 -2.56 -6.96
N LEU A 77 15.53 -3.84 -7.01
CA LEU A 77 15.93 -4.81 -6.00
C LEU A 77 17.45 -4.94 -5.93
N LYS A 78 18.12 -4.92 -7.06
CA LYS A 78 19.58 -5.00 -7.11
C LYS A 78 20.20 -3.76 -6.44
N ILE A 79 19.64 -2.58 -6.66
CA ILE A 79 20.10 -1.34 -6.02
C ILE A 79 19.93 -1.44 -4.51
N VAL A 80 18.76 -1.88 -4.04
CA VAL A 80 18.47 -2.03 -2.61
C VAL A 80 19.44 -3.00 -1.95
N VAL A 81 19.73 -4.12 -2.60
CA VAL A 81 20.70 -5.10 -2.11
C VAL A 81 22.11 -4.51 -2.09
N THR A 82 22.51 -3.82 -3.17
CA THR A 82 23.84 -3.21 -3.28
C THR A 82 24.08 -2.19 -2.15
N LYS A 83 23.04 -1.44 -1.80
CA LYS A 83 23.12 -0.44 -0.74
C LYS A 83 22.86 -1.00 0.64
N GLU A 84 22.68 -2.31 0.75
CA GLU A 84 22.44 -3.00 2.01
C GLU A 84 21.17 -2.52 2.73
N ARG A 85 20.12 -2.25 1.95
CA ARG A 85 18.82 -1.78 2.46
C ARG A 85 17.71 -2.80 2.34
N TYR A 86 18.06 -4.06 2.08
CA TYR A 86 17.07 -5.13 1.94
C TYR A 86 16.14 -5.24 3.15
N GLY A 87 16.68 -5.04 4.37
CA GLY A 87 15.86 -5.10 5.59
C GLY A 87 14.78 -4.03 5.66
N SER A 88 14.89 -2.97 4.85
CA SER A 88 13.90 -1.89 4.79
C SER A 88 12.90 -2.07 3.65
N LEU A 89 12.96 -3.18 2.92
CA LEU A 89 12.19 -3.37 1.69
C LEU A 89 10.68 -3.24 1.91
N LYS A 90 10.17 -3.83 2.99
CA LYS A 90 8.74 -3.74 3.32
C LYS A 90 8.29 -2.29 3.51
N ALA A 91 9.08 -1.50 4.25
CA ALA A 91 8.77 -0.09 4.48
C ALA A 91 8.91 0.73 3.19
N ILE A 92 9.90 0.41 2.36
CA ILE A 92 10.10 1.07 1.07
C ILE A 92 8.87 0.85 0.18
N PHE A 93 8.42 -0.39 0.07
CA PHE A 93 7.26 -0.71 -0.76
C PHE A 93 5.97 -0.11 -0.22
N ALA A 94 5.81 -0.05 1.11
CA ALA A 94 4.65 0.60 1.71
C ALA A 94 4.62 2.09 1.35
N TYR A 95 5.75 2.77 1.45
CA TYR A 95 5.85 4.18 1.10
C TYR A 95 5.58 4.40 -0.40
N PHE A 96 6.19 3.59 -1.24
CA PHE A 96 5.96 3.64 -2.69
C PHE A 96 4.48 3.46 -3.03
N THR A 97 3.83 2.47 -2.41
CA THR A 97 2.41 2.20 -2.65
C THR A 97 1.56 3.41 -2.29
N GLU A 98 1.85 4.05 -1.16
CA GLU A 98 1.14 5.28 -0.78
C GLU A 98 1.30 6.39 -1.81
N LEU A 99 2.52 6.58 -2.34
CA LEU A 99 2.75 7.58 -3.37
C LEU A 99 1.95 7.31 -4.64
N VAL A 100 1.90 6.03 -5.06
CA VAL A 100 1.13 5.65 -6.25
C VAL A 100 -0.36 5.88 -6.01
N ARG A 101 -0.88 5.43 -4.87
CA ARG A 101 -2.29 5.60 -4.54
C ARG A 101 -2.68 7.08 -4.52
N GLU A 102 -1.84 7.92 -3.93
CA GLU A 102 -2.07 9.35 -3.88
C GLU A 102 -2.09 9.96 -5.29
N SER A 103 -1.12 9.60 -6.12
CA SER A 103 -1.02 10.15 -7.49
C SER A 103 -2.15 9.68 -8.39
N GLU A 104 -2.69 8.48 -8.16
CA GLU A 104 -3.79 7.93 -8.93
C GLU A 104 -5.15 8.31 -8.35
N GLY A 105 -5.18 9.12 -7.30
CA GLY A 105 -6.42 9.54 -6.66
C GLY A 105 -7.15 8.42 -5.95
N MET A 106 -6.42 7.45 -5.42
CA MET A 106 -6.98 6.30 -4.70
C MET A 106 -6.93 6.55 -3.20
N GLY A 107 -8.09 6.76 -2.59
CA GLY A 107 -8.17 6.97 -1.14
C GLY A 107 -8.46 5.67 -0.39
N THR A 108 -8.18 5.69 0.91
CA THR A 108 -8.51 4.59 1.81
C THR A 108 -9.38 5.14 2.93
N ALA A 109 -10.49 4.48 3.20
CA ALA A 109 -11.40 4.87 4.26
C ALA A 109 -11.68 3.70 5.18
N TYR A 110 -11.70 3.97 6.48
CA TYR A 110 -12.05 2.98 7.51
C TYR A 110 -13.35 3.43 8.16
N VAL A 111 -14.39 2.62 8.02
CA VAL A 111 -15.73 2.93 8.49
C VAL A 111 -16.08 1.99 9.63
N SER A 112 -16.34 2.56 10.82
CA SER A 112 -16.77 1.80 12.00
C SER A 112 -18.22 2.16 12.32
N THR A 113 -19.06 1.14 12.50
CA THR A 113 -20.47 1.32 12.80
C THR A 113 -20.88 0.37 13.92
N ALA A 114 -21.97 0.70 14.61
CA ALA A 114 -22.50 -0.16 15.68
C ALA A 114 -23.14 -1.44 15.14
N VAL A 115 -23.68 -1.38 13.93
CA VAL A 115 -24.31 -2.51 13.26
C VAL A 115 -23.80 -2.59 11.83
N GLU A 116 -23.90 -3.77 11.23
CA GLU A 116 -23.46 -3.98 9.85
C GLU A 116 -24.30 -3.14 8.88
N LEU A 117 -23.63 -2.50 7.94
CA LEU A 117 -24.30 -1.70 6.92
C LEU A 117 -24.81 -2.58 5.77
N THR A 118 -25.93 -2.18 5.18
CA THR A 118 -26.45 -2.80 3.96
C THR A 118 -25.57 -2.38 2.76
N LYS A 119 -25.73 -3.08 1.65
CA LYS A 119 -25.02 -2.74 0.41
C LYS A 119 -25.33 -1.32 -0.05
N GLU A 120 -26.59 -0.92 0.08
CA GLU A 120 -27.02 0.43 -0.31
C GLU A 120 -26.40 1.49 0.57
N GLN A 121 -26.32 1.23 1.88
CA GLN A 121 -25.66 2.14 2.81
C GLN A 121 -24.16 2.26 2.53
N LYS A 122 -23.51 1.13 2.22
CA LYS A 122 -22.09 1.12 1.86
C LYS A 122 -21.83 1.93 0.61
N GLN A 123 -22.70 1.80 -0.39
CA GLN A 123 -22.58 2.57 -1.62
C GLN A 123 -22.80 4.07 -1.39
N ALA A 124 -23.75 4.41 -0.54
CA ALA A 124 -24.01 5.82 -0.19
C ALA A 124 -22.79 6.45 0.50
N VAL A 125 -22.14 5.71 1.40
CA VAL A 125 -20.91 6.17 2.06
C VAL A 125 -19.81 6.42 1.01
N ARG A 126 -19.61 5.49 0.11
CA ARG A 126 -18.59 5.61 -0.96
C ARG A 126 -18.87 6.82 -1.84
N GLU A 127 -20.09 7.01 -2.28
CA GLU A 127 -20.47 8.14 -3.12
C GLU A 127 -20.23 9.47 -2.41
N LYS A 128 -20.55 9.54 -1.12
CA LYS A 128 -20.32 10.75 -0.34
C LYS A 128 -18.83 11.05 -0.19
N LEU A 129 -18.03 10.01 0.07
CA LEU A 129 -16.58 10.16 0.16
C LEU A 129 -16.01 10.70 -1.16
N LEU A 130 -16.48 10.18 -2.29
CA LEU A 130 -16.05 10.66 -3.60
C LEU A 130 -16.45 12.10 -3.87
N ARG A 131 -17.61 12.54 -3.38
CA ARG A 131 -18.08 13.91 -3.57
C ARG A 131 -17.40 14.93 -2.65
N THR A 132 -17.03 14.50 -1.45
CA THR A 132 -16.50 15.43 -0.43
C THR A 132 -14.99 15.46 -0.36
N THR A 133 -14.30 14.61 -1.13
CA THR A 133 -12.85 14.57 -1.19
C THR A 133 -12.39 14.72 -2.64
N SER A 134 -11.10 14.92 -2.81
CA SER A 134 -10.49 15.01 -4.15
C SER A 134 -10.14 13.65 -4.74
N TYR A 135 -10.35 12.57 -4.00
CA TYR A 135 -10.04 11.23 -4.49
C TYR A 135 -11.02 10.78 -5.57
N GLN A 136 -10.53 9.99 -6.52
CA GLN A 136 -11.33 9.45 -7.62
C GLN A 136 -11.88 8.06 -7.31
N SER A 137 -11.28 7.36 -6.37
CA SER A 137 -11.74 6.05 -5.93
C SER A 137 -11.37 5.83 -4.47
N PHE A 138 -12.07 4.89 -3.82
CA PHE A 138 -11.81 4.53 -2.44
C PHE A 138 -11.78 3.03 -2.26
N ASP A 139 -10.81 2.57 -1.46
CA ASP A 139 -10.88 1.27 -0.81
C ASP A 139 -11.48 1.51 0.57
N VAL A 140 -12.63 0.94 0.83
CA VAL A 140 -13.37 1.17 2.07
C VAL A 140 -13.37 -0.12 2.89
N TYR A 141 -12.90 -0.03 4.13
CA TYR A 141 -12.85 -1.14 5.06
C TYR A 141 -13.89 -0.91 6.14
N TYR A 142 -14.78 -1.86 6.34
CA TYR A 142 -15.88 -1.75 7.29
C TYR A 142 -15.60 -2.58 8.52
N HIS A 143 -15.87 -2.00 9.67
CA HIS A 143 -15.70 -2.66 10.97
C HIS A 143 -16.96 -2.42 11.80
N VAL A 144 -17.48 -3.49 12.39
CA VAL A 144 -18.64 -3.39 13.28
C VAL A 144 -18.14 -3.34 14.71
N ASP A 145 -18.47 -2.26 15.42
CA ASP A 145 -18.08 -2.06 16.81
C ASP A 145 -19.35 -1.78 17.64
N PRO A 146 -19.89 -2.81 18.32
CA PRO A 146 -21.12 -2.65 19.08
C PRO A 146 -21.04 -1.62 20.21
N THR A 147 -19.83 -1.22 20.62
CA THR A 147 -19.66 -0.21 21.67
C THR A 147 -19.97 1.20 21.20
N LEU A 148 -20.04 1.43 19.87
CA LEU A 148 -20.43 2.72 19.34
C LEU A 148 -21.91 2.98 19.58
N ILE A 149 -22.22 4.16 20.10
CA ILE A 149 -23.59 4.54 20.40
C ILE A 149 -24.12 5.41 19.27
N GLY A 150 -24.96 4.80 18.42
CA GLY A 150 -25.74 5.52 17.43
C GLY A 150 -24.95 6.33 16.43
N GLY A 151 -23.79 5.87 16.03
CA GLY A 151 -22.98 6.66 15.14
C GLY A 151 -22.14 5.85 14.19
N MET A 152 -21.50 6.58 13.30
CA MET A 152 -20.58 6.06 12.32
C MET A 152 -19.30 6.87 12.43
N VAL A 153 -18.16 6.21 12.55
CA VAL A 153 -16.86 6.87 12.57
C VAL A 153 -16.17 6.52 11.25
N ILE A 154 -15.76 7.55 10.52
CA ILE A 154 -15.05 7.38 9.25
C ILE A 154 -13.68 8.04 9.37
N ARG A 155 -12.65 7.29 9.05
CA ARG A 155 -11.29 7.79 8.97
C ARG A 155 -10.80 7.70 7.54
N VAL A 156 -10.34 8.82 6.99
CA VAL A 156 -9.76 8.90 5.65
C VAL A 156 -8.31 9.33 5.82
N GLY A 157 -7.37 8.41 5.55
CA GLY A 157 -5.98 8.64 5.86
C GLY A 157 -5.79 8.89 7.35
N ASP A 158 -5.24 10.05 7.70
CA ASP A 158 -5.04 10.46 9.09
C ASP A 158 -6.19 11.31 9.63
N ARG A 159 -7.23 11.54 8.84
CA ARG A 159 -8.35 12.42 9.22
C ARG A 159 -9.55 11.61 9.65
N VAL A 160 -10.15 12.02 10.77
CA VAL A 160 -11.44 11.49 11.20
C VAL A 160 -12.51 12.43 10.65
N VAL A 161 -13.42 11.86 9.85
CA VAL A 161 -14.51 12.62 9.27
C VAL A 161 -15.66 12.66 10.29
N ASP A 162 -16.30 13.82 10.43
CA ASP A 162 -17.43 13.98 11.33
C ASP A 162 -18.56 13.04 10.92
N SER A 163 -18.92 12.14 11.83
CA SER A 163 -19.97 11.16 11.60
C SER A 163 -21.33 11.81 11.40
N LEU A 164 -21.56 12.97 11.97
CA LEU A 164 -22.85 13.66 11.84
C LEU A 164 -23.11 14.12 10.41
N SER A 165 -22.07 14.54 9.69
CA SER A 165 -22.22 14.98 8.31
C SER A 165 -22.55 13.82 7.37
N LEU A 166 -22.37 12.58 7.81
CA LEU A 166 -22.58 11.38 7.02
C LEU A 166 -23.83 10.59 7.46
N ILE A 167 -24.44 10.93 8.59
CA ILE A 167 -25.65 10.23 9.08
C ILE A 167 -26.80 10.31 8.07
N HIS A 168 -26.96 11.42 7.39
CA HIS A 168 -28.01 11.60 6.39
C HIS A 168 -27.86 10.68 5.18
N ILE A 169 -26.71 10.09 5.00
CA ILE A 169 -26.44 9.18 3.88
C ILE A 169 -26.86 7.77 4.23
N SER A 170 -26.70 7.40 5.50
CA SER A 170 -27.00 6.05 5.97
C SER A 170 -28.48 5.85 6.27
N GLU A 171 -29.28 6.90 6.28
CA GLU A 171 -30.72 6.79 6.48
C GLU A 171 -31.41 6.65 5.12
N PRO A 172 -32.28 5.64 4.96
CA PRO A 172 -33.08 5.53 3.75
C PRO A 172 -34.13 6.64 3.74
N THR A 173 -34.07 7.46 2.75
CA THR A 173 -35.09 8.48 2.53
C THR A 173 -36.10 7.99 1.51
#